data_748cba898a3dd99d7656dd6c277b7250
#
_entry.id   748cba898a3dd99d7656dd6c277b7250
#
_cell.length_a   1.000
_cell.length_b   1.000
_cell.length_c   1.000
_cell.angle_alpha   90.00
_cell.angle_beta   90.00
_cell.angle_gamma   90.00
#
_symmetry.space_group_name_H-M   'P 1'
#
loop_
_entity.id
_entity.type
_entity.pdbx_description
1 polymer ?
#
loop_
_entity_poly.entity_id
_entity_poly.type
_entity_poly.pdbx_seq_one_letter_code
_entity_poly.pdbx_strand_id
1 'polypeptide(L)'
;MTIHWRIAAVLTLSALLGACAGLPQRAAVTPTVAISDGASTSLGRIAARSRPDGETDPSGFRLLPTGESAFAARMALVARAERAIDAQYYDLRADSAGQAFVQALAAAAKRGVRVRLLVDDFYALGAQDLLAALSAQRNAEVRLFNPIPARVGSPVLRMLLSWPEFERVNHRMHNKLFVVDNAVAVYGGRNIADEYFMRDGKANFVDLDVLSTGQVVHDLSASFDQFWNSEQAYPIAQVLGSAPPPLPHTEVLGRLGAGN
;
A
#
# COMPACT_ATOMS: atom_id res chain seq x y z
N MET A 1 53.84 -10.54 -11.24
CA MET A 1 52.68 -10.50 -12.18
C MET A 1 51.34 -10.89 -11.57
N THR A 2 51.26 -11.44 -10.35
CA THR A 2 50.03 -11.99 -9.75
C THR A 2 49.21 -10.99 -8.91
N ILE A 3 49.78 -9.92 -8.38
CA ILE A 3 49.14 -8.95 -7.51
C ILE A 3 48.21 -8.01 -8.32
N HIS A 4 48.66 -7.52 -9.48
CA HIS A 4 47.85 -6.62 -10.32
C HIS A 4 46.59 -7.28 -10.86
N TRP A 5 46.64 -8.58 -11.14
CA TRP A 5 45.45 -9.34 -11.61
C TRP A 5 44.37 -9.49 -10.51
N ARG A 6 44.83 -9.71 -9.27
CA ARG A 6 43.93 -9.80 -8.12
C ARG A 6 43.28 -8.46 -7.82
N ILE A 7 44.00 -7.36 -7.90
CA ILE A 7 43.46 -5.99 -7.72
C ILE A 7 42.51 -5.67 -8.87
N ALA A 8 42.83 -5.96 -10.11
CA ALA A 8 41.94 -5.75 -11.25
C ALA A 8 40.65 -6.59 -11.12
N ALA A 9 40.76 -7.86 -10.72
CA ALA A 9 39.60 -8.72 -10.52
C ALA A 9 38.67 -8.20 -9.37
N VAL A 10 39.24 -7.73 -8.26
CA VAL A 10 38.50 -7.14 -7.16
C VAL A 10 37.81 -5.84 -7.59
N LEU A 11 38.52 -4.97 -8.33
CA LEU A 11 37.93 -3.72 -8.83
C LEU A 11 36.83 -3.98 -9.87
N THR A 12 36.99 -4.98 -10.74
CA THR A 12 35.98 -5.35 -11.73
C THR A 12 34.76 -5.98 -11.03
N LEU A 13 34.98 -6.83 -10.03
CA LEU A 13 33.89 -7.42 -9.24
C LEU A 13 33.13 -6.35 -8.43
N SER A 14 33.86 -5.38 -7.85
CA SER A 14 33.27 -4.24 -7.15
C SER A 14 32.45 -3.34 -8.08
N ALA A 15 32.96 -3.10 -9.32
CA ALA A 15 32.24 -2.32 -10.33
C ALA A 15 30.97 -3.05 -10.83
N LEU A 16 31.02 -4.37 -10.99
CA LEU A 16 29.88 -5.20 -11.37
C LEU A 16 28.82 -5.29 -10.26
N LEU A 17 29.25 -5.33 -9.00
CA LEU A 17 28.35 -5.29 -7.85
C LEU A 17 27.70 -3.91 -7.66
N GLY A 18 28.40 -2.82 -7.99
CA GLY A 18 27.87 -1.46 -7.95
C GLY A 18 26.87 -1.15 -9.07
N ALA A 19 26.99 -1.78 -10.23
CA ALA A 19 26.10 -1.54 -11.37
C ALA A 19 24.67 -2.09 -11.17
N CYS A 20 24.47 -3.03 -10.23
CA CYS A 20 23.16 -3.63 -9.94
C CYS A 20 22.47 -3.05 -8.70
N ALA A 21 23.05 -2.04 -8.02
CA ALA A 21 22.57 -1.56 -6.73
C ALA A 21 21.68 -0.32 -6.81
N GLY A 22 21.42 0.23 -7.99
CA GLY A 22 20.56 1.41 -8.18
C GLY A 22 19.10 1.04 -8.42
N LEU A 23 18.18 1.92 -8.01
CA LEU A 23 16.80 1.82 -8.47
C LEU A 23 16.74 2.04 -9.99
N PRO A 24 15.83 1.34 -10.70
CA PRO A 24 15.57 1.66 -12.09
C PRO A 24 15.13 3.12 -12.20
N GLN A 25 15.50 3.79 -13.31
CA GLN A 25 14.98 5.12 -13.57
C GLN A 25 13.45 5.06 -13.57
N ARG A 26 12.82 5.90 -12.74
CA ARG A 26 11.35 5.95 -12.66
C ARG A 26 10.78 6.34 -14.03
N ALA A 27 9.98 5.46 -14.61
CA ALA A 27 9.25 5.82 -15.82
C ALA A 27 8.26 6.95 -15.55
N ALA A 28 8.01 7.77 -16.56
CA ALA A 28 6.95 8.77 -16.47
C ALA A 28 5.61 8.10 -16.19
N VAL A 29 4.95 8.54 -15.12
CA VAL A 29 3.62 8.07 -14.73
C VAL A 29 2.65 9.21 -14.85
N THR A 30 1.52 8.98 -15.50
CA THR A 30 0.45 9.99 -15.57
C THR A 30 -0.12 10.21 -14.17
N PRO A 31 -0.14 11.45 -13.67
CA PRO A 31 -0.75 11.76 -12.40
C PRO A 31 -2.24 11.38 -12.40
N THR A 32 -2.70 10.81 -11.30
CA THR A 32 -4.12 10.52 -11.08
C THR A 32 -4.55 11.08 -9.73
N VAL A 33 -5.80 11.53 -9.65
CA VAL A 33 -6.35 12.15 -8.44
C VAL A 33 -7.60 11.42 -7.96
N ALA A 34 -8.04 11.76 -6.75
CA ALA A 34 -9.30 11.29 -6.21
C ALA A 34 -10.46 11.60 -7.14
N ILE A 35 -11.49 10.76 -7.12
CA ILE A 35 -12.71 11.01 -7.93
C ILE A 35 -13.46 12.22 -7.37
N SER A 36 -14.13 12.97 -8.25
CA SER A 36 -14.95 14.13 -7.88
C SER A 36 -16.42 13.80 -7.64
N ASP A 37 -16.91 12.65 -8.13
CA ASP A 37 -18.33 12.27 -8.14
C ASP A 37 -18.72 11.32 -6.99
N GLY A 38 -17.92 11.26 -5.93
CA GLY A 38 -18.15 10.39 -4.76
C GLY A 38 -19.50 10.62 -4.07
N ALA A 39 -20.02 11.83 -4.09
CA ALA A 39 -21.33 12.16 -3.54
C ALA A 39 -22.49 11.38 -4.21
N SER A 40 -22.33 10.93 -5.44
CA SER A 40 -23.33 10.15 -6.17
C SER A 40 -23.39 8.68 -5.77
N THR A 41 -22.41 8.17 -5.02
CA THR A 41 -22.34 6.78 -4.56
C THR A 41 -23.26 6.52 -3.37
N SER A 42 -23.50 5.26 -3.06
CA SER A 42 -24.28 4.87 -1.86
C SER A 42 -23.60 5.40 -0.59
N LEU A 43 -22.27 5.30 -0.50
CA LEU A 43 -21.52 5.83 0.64
C LEU A 43 -21.60 7.34 0.72
N GLY A 44 -21.54 8.06 -0.40
CA GLY A 44 -21.72 9.51 -0.46
C GLY A 44 -23.09 9.94 0.03
N ARG A 45 -24.15 9.24 -0.40
CA ARG A 45 -25.53 9.51 0.08
C ARG A 45 -25.70 9.22 1.58
N ILE A 46 -25.08 8.17 2.11
CA ILE A 46 -25.09 7.88 3.55
C ILE A 46 -24.35 8.98 4.31
N ALA A 47 -23.17 9.37 3.85
CA ALA A 47 -22.39 10.46 4.44
C ALA A 47 -23.18 11.77 4.47
N ALA A 48 -23.86 12.13 3.37
CA ALA A 48 -24.69 13.32 3.30
C ALA A 48 -25.87 13.30 4.29
N ARG A 49 -26.53 12.14 4.45
CA ARG A 49 -27.65 11.98 5.40
C ARG A 49 -27.23 11.98 6.87
N SER A 50 -25.95 11.73 7.15
CA SER A 50 -25.41 11.75 8.52
C SER A 50 -25.00 13.16 8.97
N ARG A 51 -25.11 14.17 8.12
CA ARG A 51 -24.81 15.57 8.46
C ARG A 51 -25.88 16.14 9.37
N PRO A 52 -25.51 16.91 10.41
CA PRO A 52 -26.46 17.69 11.15
C PRO A 52 -27.12 18.76 10.26
N ASP A 53 -28.40 19.07 10.54
CA ASP A 53 -29.09 20.13 9.81
C ASP A 53 -28.46 21.51 10.08
N GLY A 54 -28.35 22.32 9.02
CA GLY A 54 -27.84 23.69 9.11
C GLY A 54 -26.33 23.85 9.03
N GLU A 55 -25.54 22.77 8.99
CA GLU A 55 -24.09 22.83 8.85
C GLU A 55 -23.68 22.85 7.36
N THR A 56 -22.79 23.80 6.99
CA THR A 56 -22.40 24.01 5.59
C THR A 56 -21.36 22.99 5.11
N ASP A 57 -20.39 22.62 5.96
CA ASP A 57 -19.31 21.67 5.60
C ASP A 57 -18.83 20.82 6.80
N PRO A 58 -19.75 20.10 7.48
CA PRO A 58 -19.37 19.34 8.65
C PRO A 58 -18.57 18.11 8.28
N SER A 59 -17.58 17.79 9.12
CA SER A 59 -16.93 16.50 9.14
C SER A 59 -17.46 15.67 10.30
N GLY A 60 -17.85 14.43 10.01
CA GLY A 60 -18.29 13.46 11.01
C GLY A 60 -17.16 12.48 11.36
N PHE A 61 -17.04 12.13 12.63
CA PHE A 61 -15.99 11.23 13.14
C PHE A 61 -16.59 10.15 14.03
N ARG A 62 -16.13 8.91 13.85
CA ARG A 62 -16.44 7.77 14.70
C ARG A 62 -15.16 7.02 15.06
N LEU A 63 -14.93 6.84 16.35
CA LEU A 63 -13.81 6.04 16.83
C LEU A 63 -13.99 4.55 16.52
N LEU A 64 -12.94 3.88 16.11
CA LEU A 64 -12.83 2.44 15.92
C LEU A 64 -11.79 1.90 16.94
N PRO A 65 -12.19 1.71 18.20
CA PRO A 65 -11.24 1.44 19.28
C PRO A 65 -10.65 0.03 19.23
N THR A 66 -11.37 -0.94 18.67
CA THR A 66 -10.90 -2.33 18.64
C THR A 66 -10.37 -2.70 17.25
N GLY A 67 -9.39 -3.62 17.19
CA GLY A 67 -8.88 -4.16 15.93
C GLY A 67 -9.98 -4.81 15.11
N GLU A 68 -10.90 -5.54 15.76
CA GLU A 68 -12.04 -6.17 15.10
C GLU A 68 -12.94 -5.13 14.41
N SER A 69 -13.36 -4.07 15.12
CA SER A 69 -14.20 -3.02 14.53
C SER A 69 -13.49 -2.28 13.39
N ALA A 70 -12.19 -2.06 13.52
CA ALA A 70 -11.37 -1.38 12.52
C ALA A 70 -11.21 -2.23 11.23
N PHE A 71 -11.01 -3.56 11.38
CA PHE A 71 -10.94 -4.46 10.23
C PHE A 71 -12.30 -4.64 9.57
N ALA A 72 -13.35 -4.89 10.36
CA ALA A 72 -14.71 -5.03 9.86
C ALA A 72 -15.19 -3.79 9.09
N ALA A 73 -14.87 -2.59 9.57
CA ALA A 73 -15.18 -1.33 8.87
C ALA A 73 -14.51 -1.29 7.49
N ARG A 74 -13.22 -1.62 7.39
CA ARG A 74 -12.51 -1.65 6.10
C ARG A 74 -13.13 -2.65 5.14
N MET A 75 -13.40 -3.87 5.60
CA MET A 75 -14.00 -4.92 4.77
C MET A 75 -15.40 -4.55 4.29
N ALA A 76 -16.23 -3.96 5.17
CA ALA A 76 -17.56 -3.47 4.83
C ALA A 76 -17.52 -2.32 3.81
N LEU A 77 -16.54 -1.41 3.92
CA LEU A 77 -16.35 -0.32 2.97
C LEU A 77 -15.88 -0.83 1.61
N VAL A 78 -14.92 -1.77 1.57
CA VAL A 78 -14.48 -2.42 0.30
C VAL A 78 -15.67 -3.08 -0.41
N ALA A 79 -16.52 -3.80 0.35
CA ALA A 79 -17.68 -4.46 -0.22
C ALA A 79 -18.70 -3.48 -0.82
N ARG A 80 -18.78 -2.25 -0.28
CA ARG A 80 -19.71 -1.19 -0.72
C ARG A 80 -19.12 -0.20 -1.70
N ALA A 81 -17.83 -0.28 -1.99
CA ALA A 81 -17.18 0.61 -2.95
C ALA A 81 -17.82 0.49 -4.35
N GLU A 82 -18.19 1.62 -4.92
CA GLU A 82 -18.80 1.71 -6.25
C GLU A 82 -17.86 2.30 -7.31
N ARG A 83 -16.95 3.22 -6.92
CA ARG A 83 -16.14 3.99 -7.86
C ARG A 83 -14.64 3.86 -7.63
N ALA A 84 -14.17 4.12 -6.41
CA ALA A 84 -12.75 4.17 -6.13
C ALA A 84 -12.40 3.77 -4.70
N ILE A 85 -11.24 3.15 -4.55
CA ILE A 85 -10.57 2.89 -3.29
C ILE A 85 -9.15 3.44 -3.38
N ASP A 86 -8.77 4.30 -2.45
CA ASP A 86 -7.43 4.83 -2.29
C ASP A 86 -6.89 4.40 -0.92
N ALA A 87 -5.84 3.59 -0.91
CA ALA A 87 -5.29 2.99 0.30
C ALA A 87 -3.79 3.28 0.44
N GLN A 88 -3.36 3.69 1.63
CA GLN A 88 -1.99 4.07 1.93
C GLN A 88 -1.58 3.45 3.27
N TYR A 89 -0.52 2.64 3.27
CA TYR A 89 -0.06 1.95 4.47
C TYR A 89 1.47 1.90 4.56
N TYR A 90 1.97 2.00 5.79
CA TYR A 90 3.38 1.83 6.10
C TYR A 90 3.79 0.36 6.11
N ASP A 91 2.99 -0.51 6.73
CA ASP A 91 3.20 -1.95 6.80
C ASP A 91 1.96 -2.69 6.25
N LEU A 92 2.19 -3.58 5.30
CA LEU A 92 1.20 -4.51 4.79
C LEU A 92 1.88 -5.87 4.64
N ARG A 93 1.44 -6.84 5.43
CA ARG A 93 2.03 -8.19 5.47
C ARG A 93 1.20 -9.20 4.71
N ALA A 94 1.85 -10.31 4.33
CA ALA A 94 1.18 -11.42 3.65
C ALA A 94 0.61 -12.45 4.67
N ASP A 95 0.17 -11.98 5.85
CA ASP A 95 -0.53 -12.77 6.86
C ASP A 95 -2.05 -12.84 6.57
N SER A 96 -2.85 -13.36 7.51
CA SER A 96 -4.27 -13.57 7.25
C SER A 96 -5.05 -12.28 7.04
N ALA A 97 -4.71 -11.20 7.75
CA ALA A 97 -5.33 -9.89 7.59
C ALA A 97 -4.96 -9.26 6.25
N GLY A 98 -3.66 -9.29 5.90
CA GLY A 98 -3.19 -8.73 4.63
C GLY A 98 -3.73 -9.49 3.42
N GLN A 99 -3.74 -10.82 3.47
CA GLN A 99 -4.33 -11.65 2.43
C GLN A 99 -5.81 -11.33 2.23
N ALA A 100 -6.59 -11.30 3.31
CA ALA A 100 -8.02 -11.00 3.24
C ALA A 100 -8.27 -9.58 2.69
N PHE A 101 -7.49 -8.59 3.13
CA PHE A 101 -7.61 -7.21 2.65
C PHE A 101 -7.29 -7.08 1.16
N VAL A 102 -6.18 -7.66 0.70
CA VAL A 102 -5.78 -7.59 -0.72
C VAL A 102 -6.75 -8.38 -1.61
N GLN A 103 -7.27 -9.52 -1.15
CA GLN A 103 -8.32 -10.26 -1.87
C GLN A 103 -9.60 -9.43 -2.02
N ALA A 104 -10.01 -8.71 -0.97
CA ALA A 104 -11.16 -7.83 -1.04
C ALA A 104 -10.94 -6.68 -2.03
N LEU A 105 -9.76 -6.05 -2.04
CA LEU A 105 -9.38 -5.04 -3.04
C LEU A 105 -9.41 -5.60 -4.46
N ALA A 106 -8.88 -6.81 -4.68
CA ALA A 106 -8.93 -7.47 -5.98
C ALA A 106 -10.37 -7.77 -6.42
N ALA A 107 -11.23 -8.18 -5.49
CA ALA A 107 -12.66 -8.38 -5.78
C ALA A 107 -13.35 -7.06 -6.13
N ALA A 108 -13.02 -5.94 -5.48
CA ALA A 108 -13.51 -4.62 -5.84
C ALA A 108 -13.04 -4.19 -7.24
N ALA A 109 -11.76 -4.39 -7.55
CA ALA A 109 -11.20 -4.12 -8.89
C ALA A 109 -11.91 -4.92 -9.99
N LYS A 110 -12.24 -6.19 -9.73
CA LYS A 110 -13.04 -7.04 -10.65
C LYS A 110 -14.46 -6.50 -10.86
N ARG A 111 -15.06 -5.85 -9.87
CA ARG A 111 -16.36 -5.17 -10.01
C ARG A 111 -16.29 -3.87 -10.83
N GLY A 112 -15.10 -3.39 -11.19
CA GLY A 112 -14.88 -2.15 -11.92
C GLY A 112 -14.48 -0.97 -11.03
N VAL A 113 -14.31 -1.17 -9.74
CA VAL A 113 -13.83 -0.14 -8.81
C VAL A 113 -12.35 0.15 -9.10
N ARG A 114 -11.99 1.44 -9.24
CA ARG A 114 -10.59 1.85 -9.33
C ARG A 114 -9.91 1.66 -7.98
N VAL A 115 -8.83 0.90 -7.93
CA VAL A 115 -8.05 0.67 -6.71
C VAL A 115 -6.66 1.25 -6.87
N ARG A 116 -6.26 2.18 -5.98
CA ARG A 116 -4.90 2.68 -5.84
C ARG A 116 -4.38 2.27 -4.46
N LEU A 117 -3.31 1.48 -4.44
CA LEU A 117 -2.66 1.04 -3.20
C LEU A 117 -1.22 1.54 -3.17
N LEU A 118 -0.89 2.38 -2.18
CA LEU A 118 0.46 2.87 -1.90
C LEU A 118 0.98 2.24 -0.62
N VAL A 119 2.10 1.53 -0.69
CA VAL A 119 2.73 0.87 0.46
C VAL A 119 4.17 1.34 0.59
N ASP A 120 4.62 1.63 1.81
CA ASP A 120 6.04 1.88 2.04
C ASP A 120 6.85 0.60 1.80
N ASP A 121 7.94 0.71 1.04
CA ASP A 121 8.70 -0.46 0.60
C ASP A 121 9.47 -1.16 1.73
N PHE A 122 9.66 -0.50 2.87
CA PHE A 122 10.48 -1.05 3.95
C PHE A 122 9.93 -2.37 4.49
N TYR A 123 8.62 -2.46 4.68
CA TYR A 123 7.94 -3.67 5.16
C TYR A 123 7.22 -4.48 4.07
N ALA A 124 7.16 -3.96 2.83
CA ALA A 124 6.45 -4.62 1.73
C ALA A 124 7.12 -5.90 1.21
N LEU A 125 8.35 -6.22 1.64
CA LEU A 125 9.16 -7.29 1.07
C LEU A 125 8.56 -8.69 1.19
N GLY A 126 7.94 -8.99 2.31
CA GLY A 126 7.26 -10.28 2.51
C GLY A 126 5.92 -10.39 1.77
N ALA A 127 5.39 -9.27 1.27
CA ALA A 127 4.09 -9.19 0.60
C ALA A 127 4.20 -8.92 -0.91
N GLN A 128 5.40 -8.95 -1.50
CA GLN A 128 5.62 -8.55 -2.91
C GLN A 128 4.76 -9.36 -3.89
N ASP A 129 4.68 -10.67 -3.72
CA ASP A 129 3.88 -11.53 -4.62
C ASP A 129 2.39 -11.19 -4.51
N LEU A 130 1.91 -10.94 -3.28
CA LEU A 130 0.53 -10.55 -3.01
C LEU A 130 0.20 -9.19 -3.65
N LEU A 131 1.09 -8.21 -3.51
CA LEU A 131 0.96 -6.88 -4.08
C LEU A 131 1.06 -6.89 -5.62
N ALA A 132 1.97 -7.71 -6.17
CA ALA A 132 2.09 -7.91 -7.61
C ALA A 132 0.83 -8.55 -8.20
N ALA A 133 0.26 -9.55 -7.52
CA ALA A 133 -1.00 -10.18 -7.93
C ALA A 133 -2.19 -9.20 -7.93
N LEU A 134 -2.24 -8.25 -6.99
CA LEU A 134 -3.22 -7.16 -7.01
C LEU A 134 -2.98 -6.23 -8.20
N SER A 135 -1.74 -5.82 -8.44
CA SER A 135 -1.36 -4.93 -9.55
C SER A 135 -1.67 -5.52 -10.93
N ALA A 136 -1.77 -6.85 -11.04
CA ALA A 136 -2.18 -7.52 -12.27
C ALA A 136 -3.69 -7.40 -12.57
N GLN A 137 -4.51 -6.89 -11.64
CA GLN A 137 -5.93 -6.66 -11.88
C GLN A 137 -6.13 -5.40 -12.74
N ARG A 138 -7.05 -5.44 -13.71
CA ARG A 138 -7.29 -4.38 -14.69
C ARG A 138 -7.51 -2.98 -14.09
N ASN A 139 -8.19 -2.89 -12.95
CA ASN A 139 -8.57 -1.62 -12.32
C ASN A 139 -7.78 -1.36 -11.02
N ALA A 140 -6.66 -2.06 -10.81
CA ALA A 140 -5.82 -1.88 -9.64
C ALA A 140 -4.43 -1.41 -10.04
N GLU A 141 -3.93 -0.41 -9.34
CA GLU A 141 -2.56 0.06 -9.43
C GLU A 141 -1.92 0.02 -8.04
N VAL A 142 -0.74 -0.58 -7.96
CA VAL A 142 0.05 -0.66 -6.72
C VAL A 142 1.35 0.10 -6.93
N ARG A 143 1.66 1.01 -6.00
CA ARG A 143 2.95 1.71 -5.95
C ARG A 143 3.67 1.43 -4.64
N LEU A 144 4.98 1.34 -4.72
CA LEU A 144 5.87 1.28 -3.56
C LEU A 144 6.44 2.67 -3.30
N PHE A 145 6.28 3.16 -2.07
CA PHE A 145 6.84 4.44 -1.67
C PHE A 145 8.30 4.26 -1.28
N ASN A 146 9.15 5.09 -1.85
CA ASN A 146 10.57 5.20 -1.57
C ASN A 146 11.30 3.84 -1.55
N PRO A 147 11.32 3.11 -2.69
CA PRO A 147 11.86 1.76 -2.77
C PRO A 147 13.32 1.68 -2.32
N ILE A 148 13.65 0.57 -1.68
CA ILE A 148 15.02 0.25 -1.29
C ILE A 148 15.74 -0.38 -2.51
N PRO A 149 16.92 0.15 -2.92
CA PRO A 149 17.61 -0.35 -4.12
C PRO A 149 17.99 -1.83 -4.02
N ALA A 150 18.54 -2.23 -2.88
CA ALA A 150 18.98 -3.60 -2.65
C ALA A 150 17.81 -4.51 -2.30
N ARG A 151 17.50 -5.47 -3.18
CA ARG A 151 16.38 -6.40 -2.98
C ARG A 151 16.80 -7.82 -2.65
N VAL A 152 18.10 -8.07 -2.52
CA VAL A 152 18.68 -9.39 -2.24
C VAL A 152 19.34 -9.44 -0.87
N GLY A 153 19.34 -10.61 -0.25
CA GLY A 153 20.02 -10.87 1.01
C GLY A 153 19.19 -10.52 2.26
N SER A 154 19.86 -10.55 3.42
CA SER A 154 19.22 -10.24 4.71
C SER A 154 18.89 -8.76 4.83
N PRO A 155 17.96 -8.35 5.74
CA PRO A 155 17.65 -6.95 6.00
C PRO A 155 18.90 -6.09 6.31
N VAL A 156 19.86 -6.65 7.05
CA VAL A 156 21.13 -5.98 7.39
C VAL A 156 21.98 -5.73 6.15
N LEU A 157 22.13 -6.75 5.28
CA LEU A 157 22.89 -6.62 4.03
C LEU A 157 22.24 -5.57 3.11
N ARG A 158 20.93 -5.56 3.04
CA ARG A 158 20.18 -4.59 2.23
C ARG A 158 20.38 -3.15 2.73
N MET A 159 20.36 -2.95 4.05
CA MET A 159 20.66 -1.66 4.65
C MET A 159 22.10 -1.20 4.34
N LEU A 160 23.07 -2.11 4.45
CA LEU A 160 24.47 -1.83 4.11
C LEU A 160 24.65 -1.48 2.63
N LEU A 161 24.02 -2.22 1.73
CA LEU A 161 24.07 -1.96 0.28
C LEU A 161 23.35 -0.67 -0.13
N SER A 162 22.40 -0.20 0.69
CA SER A 162 21.66 1.05 0.48
C SER A 162 22.32 2.25 1.16
N TRP A 163 23.46 2.08 1.81
CA TRP A 163 24.18 3.16 2.52
C TRP A 163 24.42 4.43 1.68
N PRO A 164 24.80 4.34 0.39
CA PRO A 164 24.99 5.55 -0.44
C PRO A 164 23.72 6.42 -0.59
N GLU A 165 22.53 5.81 -0.40
CA GLU A 165 21.22 6.47 -0.51
C GLU A 165 20.54 6.60 0.87
N PHE A 166 21.30 6.55 1.97
CA PHE A 166 20.76 6.49 3.34
C PHE A 166 19.79 7.63 3.63
N GLU A 167 20.11 8.86 3.26
CA GLU A 167 19.21 10.00 3.47
C GLU A 167 17.86 9.79 2.78
N ARG A 168 17.85 9.35 1.54
CA ARG A 168 16.61 9.03 0.82
C ARG A 168 15.88 7.85 1.47
N VAL A 169 16.59 6.76 1.70
CA VAL A 169 16.01 5.52 2.27
C VAL A 169 15.44 5.75 3.67
N ASN A 170 15.94 6.74 4.41
CA ASN A 170 15.45 7.04 5.75
C ASN A 170 14.13 7.86 5.77
N HIS A 171 13.72 8.44 4.65
CA HIS A 171 12.42 9.11 4.53
C HIS A 171 11.31 8.09 4.29
N ARG A 172 10.60 7.70 5.35
CA ARG A 172 9.53 6.69 5.28
C ARG A 172 8.14 7.34 5.38
N MET A 173 7.20 6.73 4.68
CA MET A 173 5.80 7.12 4.71
C MET A 173 5.07 6.38 5.83
N HIS A 174 4.84 7.02 6.96
CA HIS A 174 4.21 6.39 8.13
C HIS A 174 2.67 6.51 8.16
N ASN A 175 2.06 6.96 7.08
CA ASN A 175 0.62 7.17 6.95
C ASN A 175 -0.14 5.83 6.90
N LYS A 176 -1.34 5.80 7.50
CA LYS A 176 -2.30 4.71 7.40
C LYS A 176 -3.65 5.33 7.08
N LEU A 177 -4.02 5.27 5.81
CA LEU A 177 -5.20 5.91 5.27
C LEU A 177 -5.92 4.96 4.30
N PHE A 178 -7.23 4.93 4.41
CA PHE A 178 -8.10 4.14 3.56
C PHE A 178 -9.33 4.98 3.20
N VAL A 179 -9.47 5.36 1.95
CA VAL A 179 -10.57 6.19 1.45
C VAL A 179 -11.38 5.39 0.44
N VAL A 180 -12.70 5.46 0.57
CA VAL A 180 -13.62 4.80 -0.36
C VAL A 180 -14.58 5.82 -0.94
N ASP A 181 -14.68 5.80 -2.27
CA ASP A 181 -15.53 6.65 -3.09
C ASP A 181 -15.36 8.16 -2.81
N ASN A 182 -14.21 8.58 -2.28
CA ASN A 182 -13.98 9.96 -1.81
C ASN A 182 -15.13 10.49 -0.92
N ALA A 183 -15.77 9.60 -0.17
CA ALA A 183 -16.95 9.86 0.67
C ALA A 183 -16.74 9.45 2.12
N VAL A 184 -16.02 8.36 2.37
CA VAL A 184 -15.72 7.83 3.69
C VAL A 184 -14.25 7.50 3.79
N ALA A 185 -13.63 7.83 4.91
CA ALA A 185 -12.24 7.47 5.20
C ALA A 185 -12.11 6.71 6.52
N VAL A 186 -11.12 5.81 6.58
CA VAL A 186 -10.61 5.21 7.82
C VAL A 186 -9.12 5.49 7.89
N TYR A 187 -8.68 6.08 9.00
CA TYR A 187 -7.26 6.40 9.24
C TYR A 187 -6.93 6.30 10.73
N GLY A 188 -5.66 6.20 11.05
CA GLY A 188 -5.20 6.06 12.43
C GLY A 188 -3.83 5.41 12.54
N GLY A 189 -3.63 4.59 13.56
CA GLY A 189 -2.36 3.96 13.82
C GLY A 189 -2.22 2.54 13.26
N ARG A 190 -3.32 1.85 12.87
CA ARG A 190 -3.27 0.45 12.45
C ARG A 190 -2.78 0.27 11.02
N ASN A 191 -1.75 -0.53 10.87
CA ASN A 191 -1.32 -1.11 9.61
C ASN A 191 -2.18 -2.32 9.22
N ILE A 192 -1.84 -2.98 8.11
CA ILE A 192 -2.53 -4.19 7.64
C ILE A 192 -1.66 -5.41 7.96
N ALA A 193 -1.79 -5.90 9.18
CA ALA A 193 -1.17 -7.13 9.66
C ALA A 193 -1.98 -7.71 10.84
N ASP A 194 -1.88 -9.01 11.07
CA ASP A 194 -2.64 -9.74 12.09
C ASP A 194 -2.51 -9.14 13.48
N GLU A 195 -1.32 -8.66 13.84
CA GLU A 195 -1.03 -8.04 15.14
C GLU A 195 -1.82 -6.75 15.42
N TYR A 196 -2.26 -6.02 14.40
CA TYR A 196 -3.08 -4.81 14.56
C TYR A 196 -4.57 -5.12 14.72
N PHE A 197 -4.98 -6.34 14.39
CA PHE A 197 -6.39 -6.76 14.41
C PHE A 197 -6.68 -7.85 15.43
N MET A 198 -5.80 -8.03 16.43
CA MET A 198 -5.93 -9.00 17.51
C MET A 198 -5.97 -10.46 17.01
N ARG A 199 -5.24 -10.75 15.94
CA ARG A 199 -5.19 -12.07 15.29
C ARG A 199 -3.86 -12.78 15.45
N ASP A 200 -2.83 -12.11 15.98
CA ASP A 200 -1.55 -12.73 16.26
C ASP A 200 -1.61 -13.48 17.62
N GLY A 201 -1.17 -14.72 17.63
CA GLY A 201 -1.17 -15.55 18.84
C GLY A 201 -0.07 -15.22 19.86
N LYS A 202 0.87 -14.32 19.52
CA LYS A 202 2.04 -14.00 20.37
C LYS A 202 1.99 -12.58 20.93
N ALA A 203 1.72 -11.59 20.06
CA ALA A 203 1.70 -10.19 20.46
C ALA A 203 0.76 -9.39 19.55
N ASN A 204 -0.05 -8.54 20.16
CA ASN A 204 -0.95 -7.66 19.42
C ASN A 204 -0.74 -6.21 19.85
N PHE A 205 -0.87 -5.30 18.88
CA PHE A 205 -0.79 -3.86 19.15
C PHE A 205 -2.15 -3.29 19.55
N VAL A 206 -2.14 -2.46 20.58
CA VAL A 206 -3.29 -1.62 20.95
C VAL A 206 -3.15 -0.30 20.22
N ASP A 207 -4.11 0.04 19.39
CA ASP A 207 -4.08 1.24 18.57
C ASP A 207 -5.51 1.78 18.36
N LEU A 208 -5.64 2.95 17.73
CA LEU A 208 -6.92 3.61 17.49
C LEU A 208 -7.03 4.04 16.03
N ASP A 209 -8.18 3.75 15.44
CA ASP A 209 -8.55 4.30 14.13
C ASP A 209 -9.82 5.17 14.25
N VAL A 210 -10.01 6.01 13.25
CA VAL A 210 -11.16 6.89 13.10
C VAL A 210 -11.80 6.64 11.74
N LEU A 211 -13.11 6.45 11.71
CA LEU A 211 -13.90 6.54 10.50
C LEU A 211 -14.42 7.96 10.38
N SER A 212 -14.31 8.56 9.21
CA SER A 212 -14.77 9.92 8.97
C SER A 212 -15.52 10.07 7.66
N THR A 213 -16.34 11.14 7.62
CA THR A 213 -17.12 11.60 6.45
C THR A 213 -17.05 13.12 6.35
N GLY A 214 -17.44 13.69 5.22
CA GLY A 214 -17.49 15.15 5.02
C GLY A 214 -16.17 15.73 4.51
N GLN A 215 -15.94 17.03 4.77
CA GLN A 215 -14.82 17.78 4.21
C GLN A 215 -13.46 17.14 4.50
N VAL A 216 -13.25 16.64 5.69
CA VAL A 216 -11.97 15.98 6.06
C VAL A 216 -11.58 14.83 5.11
N VAL A 217 -12.56 14.16 4.48
CA VAL A 217 -12.26 13.08 3.53
C VAL A 217 -11.61 13.64 2.27
N HIS A 218 -12.04 14.80 1.80
CA HIS A 218 -11.44 15.47 0.65
C HIS A 218 -10.00 15.94 0.95
N ASP A 219 -9.77 16.45 2.15
CA ASP A 219 -8.42 16.86 2.60
C ASP A 219 -7.47 15.66 2.69
N LEU A 220 -7.97 14.52 3.24
CA LEU A 220 -7.24 13.26 3.30
C LEU A 220 -6.95 12.70 1.90
N SER A 221 -7.90 12.80 0.97
CA SER A 221 -7.70 12.38 -0.42
C SER A 221 -6.67 13.26 -1.14
N ALA A 222 -6.68 14.56 -0.90
CA ALA A 222 -5.67 15.47 -1.43
C ALA A 222 -4.27 15.13 -0.88
N SER A 223 -4.17 14.80 0.40
CA SER A 223 -2.91 14.31 0.99
C SER A 223 -2.47 12.99 0.36
N PHE A 224 -3.38 12.03 0.16
CA PHE A 224 -3.06 10.78 -0.55
C PHE A 224 -2.51 11.07 -1.96
N ASP A 225 -3.16 11.96 -2.70
CA ASP A 225 -2.77 12.28 -4.09
C ASP A 225 -1.36 12.91 -4.16
N GLN A 226 -0.95 13.69 -3.15
CA GLN A 226 0.41 14.23 -3.05
C GLN A 226 1.44 13.09 -2.93
N PHE A 227 1.22 12.12 -2.03
CA PHE A 227 2.11 10.97 -1.89
C PHE A 227 2.09 10.08 -3.12
N TRP A 228 0.90 9.80 -3.66
CA TRP A 228 0.69 8.94 -4.82
C TRP A 228 1.39 9.46 -6.07
N ASN A 229 1.34 10.77 -6.30
CA ASN A 229 1.94 11.39 -7.48
C ASN A 229 3.38 11.87 -7.25
N SER A 230 3.94 11.67 -6.05
CA SER A 230 5.31 12.06 -5.74
C SER A 230 6.34 11.26 -6.53
N GLU A 231 7.54 11.80 -6.66
CA GLU A 231 8.67 11.13 -7.31
C GLU A 231 9.12 9.87 -6.54
N GLN A 232 8.80 9.77 -5.27
CA GLN A 232 9.11 8.63 -4.41
C GLN A 232 8.15 7.45 -4.60
N ALA A 233 7.01 7.63 -5.26
CA ALA A 233 6.03 6.57 -5.52
C ALA A 233 6.30 5.87 -6.86
N TYR A 234 6.79 4.64 -6.81
CA TYR A 234 7.15 3.83 -7.97
C TYR A 234 6.09 2.76 -8.24
N PRO A 235 5.59 2.60 -9.47
CA PRO A 235 4.81 1.43 -9.83
C PRO A 235 5.54 0.15 -9.45
N ILE A 236 4.85 -0.79 -8.79
CA ILE A 236 5.49 -2.02 -8.27
C ILE A 236 6.19 -2.82 -9.37
N ALA A 237 5.63 -2.85 -10.58
CA ALA A 237 6.22 -3.54 -11.73
C ALA A 237 7.61 -2.99 -12.12
N GLN A 238 7.86 -1.70 -11.92
CA GLN A 238 9.17 -1.10 -12.19
C GLN A 238 10.21 -1.49 -11.14
N VAL A 239 9.77 -1.71 -9.92
CA VAL A 239 10.65 -2.04 -8.78
C VAL A 239 10.99 -3.51 -8.74
N LEU A 240 10.06 -4.39 -9.11
CA LEU A 240 10.26 -5.83 -9.13
C LEU A 240 10.96 -6.33 -10.41
N GLY A 241 11.17 -5.45 -11.40
CA GLY A 241 11.60 -5.86 -12.74
C GLY A 241 10.45 -6.49 -13.52
N SER A 242 10.76 -7.27 -14.57
CA SER A 242 9.74 -8.04 -15.26
C SER A 242 8.98 -8.89 -14.24
N ALA A 243 7.77 -8.47 -13.94
CA ALA A 243 6.91 -9.18 -13.01
C ALA A 243 6.84 -10.65 -13.42
N PRO A 244 6.91 -11.60 -12.48
CA PRO A 244 6.57 -12.98 -12.79
C PRO A 244 5.20 -12.98 -13.49
N PRO A 245 4.99 -13.83 -14.53
CA PRO A 245 3.72 -13.89 -15.20
C PRO A 245 2.61 -14.00 -14.13
N PRO A 246 1.49 -13.29 -14.29
CA PRO A 246 0.42 -13.34 -13.31
C PRO A 246 0.08 -14.79 -13.05
N LEU A 247 0.23 -15.24 -11.80
CA LEU A 247 -0.19 -16.58 -11.41
C LEU A 247 -1.67 -16.70 -11.78
N PRO A 248 -2.12 -17.82 -12.37
CA PRO A 248 -3.53 -18.03 -12.66
C PRO A 248 -4.35 -17.70 -11.42
N HIS A 249 -5.40 -16.92 -11.56
CA HIS A 249 -6.20 -16.39 -10.44
C HIS A 249 -6.61 -17.46 -9.41
N THR A 250 -6.75 -18.70 -9.85
CA THR A 250 -7.09 -19.88 -9.03
C THR A 250 -5.94 -20.34 -8.12
N GLU A 251 -4.68 -20.19 -8.55
CA GLU A 251 -3.54 -20.66 -7.73
C GLU A 251 -3.14 -19.65 -6.65
N VAL A 252 -3.25 -18.34 -6.94
CA VAL A 252 -3.00 -17.32 -5.92
C VAL A 252 -4.06 -17.38 -4.84
N LEU A 253 -5.33 -17.48 -5.20
CA LEU A 253 -6.45 -17.63 -4.26
C LEU A 253 -6.41 -19.00 -3.56
N GLY A 254 -5.96 -20.07 -4.21
CA GLY A 254 -5.81 -21.41 -3.62
C GLY A 254 -4.66 -21.48 -2.61
N ARG A 255 -3.51 -20.86 -2.89
CA ARG A 255 -2.40 -20.75 -1.93
C ARG A 255 -2.73 -19.86 -0.74
N LEU A 256 -3.55 -18.83 -0.95
CA LEU A 256 -4.01 -17.92 0.10
C LEU A 256 -5.12 -18.55 0.98
N GLY A 257 -5.80 -19.60 0.50
CA GLY A 257 -6.80 -20.37 1.27
C GLY A 257 -6.28 -21.63 1.94
N ALA A 258 -5.05 -22.07 1.64
CA ALA A 258 -4.45 -23.29 2.17
C ALA A 258 -3.57 -23.09 3.41
N GLY A 259 -3.49 -21.89 3.93
CA GLY A 259 -2.78 -21.57 5.17
C GLY A 259 -3.72 -21.60 6.37
N ASN A 260 -4.13 -22.81 6.77
CA ASN A 260 -4.67 -23.11 8.10
C ASN A 260 -3.60 -23.81 8.91
#